data_f05e23019bc91bec40f8c6b0abc10cf1
#
_entry.id   f05e23019bc91bec40f8c6b0abc10cf1
#
_cell.length_a   1.000
_cell.length_b   1.000
_cell.length_c   1.000
_cell.angle_alpha   90.00
_cell.angle_beta   90.00
_cell.angle_gamma   90.00
#
_symmetry.space_group_name_H-M   'P 1'
#
loop_
_entity.id
_entity.type
_entity.pdbx_description
1 polymer ?
#
loop_
_entity_poly.entity_id
_entity_poly.type
_entity_poly.pdbx_seq_one_letter_code
_entity_poly.pdbx_strand_id
1 'polypeptide(L)'
;MTTNKLKNKTLIHRLIAAGLLLNLSIPVSHAEEVQAVGEADQVSMEEKIQLRLAEIAAEARAAGSAKNGYYVERKSYGTGKETDPPRYVKQANKTWLKDYDSFADTDWLDLGLEFRARQEIRDNDFRRDQQNVDEPLILRTRAYVGIKNVLDPLRFALEVQDSGRSFGDYTRQYDTRDVNQADILQAYAELNFKQTFLGKDALGNERSIWIRAGRHAWEAGDRRLIARNEWRNTTNTFEGIRSNIGDKKNDWQLELFAVKPVQRFTNSIDKADDSQHFYGSIFNYRGWSDVVTFEPSYFLLKQDGSKVQYDSNGKAAAATAKIDREIHTAGLRAYGQIPKTQWDFDASYLKQWGHQQRKNSSGVLQAELDHDAYAYNAEVGYSFKHPWKPRFSAFYGVASGDKNNDDNTGNQRFERLFGFARPWSNDDYIQMENIRSPKVRVEFEPNVSFLDNVKVDTGFSWYHLDSAKDRWNAGANLQDKTGASGKDLGKEYDLRVRFPINQYASLNLGYAYFWAGDFVKTTSRQIAGQSNRDANSQFLYTELTVLGF
;
A
#
# COMPACT_ATOMS: atom_id res chain seq x y z
N MET A 1 -36.66 -14.84 3.68
CA MET A 1 -36.68 -13.47 3.13
C MET A 1 -36.82 -12.36 4.18
N THR A 2 -37.10 -12.65 5.43
CA THR A 2 -37.37 -11.67 6.50
C THR A 2 -36.11 -11.27 7.34
N THR A 3 -35.08 -12.07 7.35
CA THR A 3 -33.87 -11.85 8.18
C THR A 3 -32.88 -10.83 7.61
N ASN A 4 -32.83 -10.65 6.28
CA ASN A 4 -31.90 -9.68 5.66
C ASN A 4 -32.29 -8.20 5.83
N LYS A 5 -33.59 -7.90 6.00
CA LYS A 5 -34.06 -6.52 6.24
C LYS A 5 -33.72 -6.02 7.65
N LEU A 6 -33.63 -6.90 8.64
CA LEU A 6 -33.26 -6.52 10.01
C LEU A 6 -31.75 -6.23 10.14
N LYS A 7 -30.89 -7.02 9.46
CA LYS A 7 -29.42 -6.80 9.51
C LYS A 7 -29.02 -5.44 8.94
N ASN A 8 -29.64 -5.02 7.83
CA ASN A 8 -29.35 -3.71 7.23
C ASN A 8 -29.82 -2.54 8.13
N LYS A 9 -30.89 -2.69 8.90
CA LYS A 9 -31.30 -1.66 9.86
C LYS A 9 -30.31 -1.51 11.00
N THR A 10 -29.73 -2.59 11.49
CA THR A 10 -28.73 -2.57 12.59
C THR A 10 -27.44 -1.88 12.15
N LEU A 11 -26.98 -2.11 10.92
CA LEU A 11 -25.79 -1.45 10.37
C LEU A 11 -26.00 0.07 10.23
N ILE A 12 -27.16 0.50 9.72
CA ILE A 12 -27.51 1.91 9.57
C ILE A 12 -27.64 2.61 10.94
N HIS A 13 -28.22 1.94 11.95
CA HIS A 13 -28.31 2.51 13.30
C HIS A 13 -26.94 2.62 13.99
N ARG A 14 -26.01 1.70 13.74
CA ARG A 14 -24.63 1.77 14.27
C ARG A 14 -23.81 2.85 13.58
N LEU A 15 -24.05 3.12 12.29
CA LEU A 15 -23.47 4.26 11.57
C LEU A 15 -23.89 5.61 12.18
N ILE A 16 -25.14 5.75 12.59
CA ILE A 16 -25.68 6.95 13.25
C ILE A 16 -25.10 7.07 14.66
N ALA A 17 -24.90 5.97 15.40
CA ALA A 17 -24.33 5.99 16.75
C ALA A 17 -22.83 6.34 16.74
N ALA A 18 -22.07 5.89 15.74
CA ALA A 18 -20.65 6.24 15.58
C ALA A 18 -20.46 7.73 15.19
N GLY A 19 -21.44 8.32 14.49
CA GLY A 19 -21.46 9.76 14.17
C GLY A 19 -21.90 10.66 15.33
N LEU A 20 -22.65 10.13 16.30
CA LEU A 20 -23.24 10.89 17.41
C LEU A 20 -22.34 11.01 18.66
N LEU A 21 -21.23 10.31 18.73
CA LEU A 21 -20.27 10.44 19.85
C LEU A 21 -19.34 11.66 19.74
N LEU A 22 -19.51 12.51 18.74
CA LEU A 22 -18.79 13.78 18.55
C LEU A 22 -19.64 15.02 18.82
N ASN A 23 -20.59 14.96 19.76
CA ASN A 23 -21.25 16.17 20.27
C ASN A 23 -20.32 16.94 21.21
N LEU A 24 -19.38 17.67 20.64
CA LEU A 24 -18.71 18.78 21.30
C LEU A 24 -19.59 20.03 21.12
N SER A 25 -20.24 20.44 22.20
CA SER A 25 -21.01 21.67 22.29
C SER A 25 -20.13 22.90 22.04
N ILE A 26 -20.38 23.59 20.94
CA ILE A 26 -19.78 24.89 20.62
C ILE A 26 -20.90 25.93 20.80
N PRO A 27 -20.66 27.04 21.52
CA PRO A 27 -21.65 28.08 21.68
C PRO A 27 -21.86 28.86 20.37
N VAL A 28 -23.10 28.97 19.94
CA VAL A 28 -23.51 29.81 18.82
C VAL A 28 -23.54 31.26 19.29
N SER A 29 -22.67 32.10 18.75
CA SER A 29 -22.79 33.55 18.86
C SER A 29 -23.64 34.08 17.68
N HIS A 30 -24.65 34.86 18.03
CA HIS A 30 -25.55 35.56 17.10
C HIS A 30 -24.75 36.51 16.19
N ALA A 31 -25.01 36.44 14.89
CA ALA A 31 -24.70 37.50 13.94
C ALA A 31 -25.98 38.02 13.31
N GLU A 32 -26.09 39.33 13.33
CA GLU A 32 -27.26 40.11 12.88
C GLU A 32 -27.50 40.01 11.36
N GLU A 33 -28.78 40.09 11.01
CA GLU A 33 -29.30 40.19 9.65
C GLU A 33 -28.77 41.44 8.93
N VAL A 34 -28.21 41.25 7.74
CA VAL A 34 -28.08 42.31 6.73
C VAL A 34 -28.82 41.87 5.46
N GLN A 35 -29.74 42.74 5.04
CA GLN A 35 -30.70 42.56 3.96
C GLN A 35 -30.08 42.21 2.59
N ALA A 36 -30.80 41.38 1.88
CA ALA A 36 -30.54 40.95 0.52
C ALA A 36 -30.67 42.06 -0.52
N VAL A 37 -29.69 42.18 -1.41
CA VAL A 37 -29.84 42.85 -2.72
C VAL A 37 -29.13 41.98 -3.77
N GLY A 38 -29.94 41.49 -4.73
CA GLY A 38 -29.57 41.19 -6.11
C GLY A 38 -28.59 40.02 -6.32
N GLU A 39 -29.12 38.82 -6.47
CA GLU A 39 -28.38 37.66 -7.04
C GLU A 39 -28.29 37.81 -8.57
N ALA A 40 -27.07 38.02 -9.05
CA ALA A 40 -26.56 37.47 -10.32
C ALA A 40 -25.01 37.52 -10.27
N ASP A 41 -24.37 36.37 -10.31
CA ASP A 41 -22.94 36.15 -10.61
C ASP A 41 -21.88 36.94 -9.80
N GLN A 42 -21.85 36.81 -8.49
CA GLN A 42 -20.66 37.19 -7.71
C GLN A 42 -20.03 35.96 -7.02
N VAL A 43 -19.15 35.29 -7.75
CA VAL A 43 -18.09 34.47 -7.13
C VAL A 43 -17.43 35.33 -6.06
N SER A 44 -17.50 34.92 -4.80
CA SER A 44 -16.99 35.71 -3.68
C SER A 44 -15.48 36.01 -3.89
N MET A 45 -14.99 37.11 -3.32
CA MET A 45 -13.55 37.45 -3.40
C MET A 45 -12.71 36.30 -2.88
N GLU A 46 -13.17 35.59 -1.88
CA GLU A 46 -12.50 34.45 -1.27
C GLU A 46 -12.44 33.24 -2.22
N GLU A 47 -13.50 32.98 -2.95
CA GLU A 47 -13.56 31.94 -3.97
C GLU A 47 -12.69 32.28 -5.18
N LYS A 48 -12.60 33.55 -5.58
CA LYS A 48 -11.66 34.03 -6.61
C LYS A 48 -10.20 33.86 -6.16
N ILE A 49 -9.90 34.15 -4.90
CA ILE A 49 -8.56 33.93 -4.32
C ILE A 49 -8.25 32.43 -4.30
N GLN A 50 -9.17 31.57 -3.87
CA GLN A 50 -8.97 30.12 -3.85
C GLN A 50 -8.81 29.54 -5.26
N LEU A 51 -9.58 30.01 -6.24
CA LEU A 51 -9.40 29.65 -7.66
C LEU A 51 -8.02 30.08 -8.16
N ARG A 52 -7.57 31.29 -7.84
CA ARG A 52 -6.24 31.76 -8.26
C ARG A 52 -5.10 30.99 -7.59
N LEU A 53 -5.24 30.66 -6.30
CA LEU A 53 -4.30 29.81 -5.59
C LEU A 53 -4.27 28.37 -6.16
N ALA A 54 -5.44 27.85 -6.53
CA ALA A 54 -5.53 26.54 -7.20
C ALA A 54 -4.90 26.56 -8.61
N GLU A 55 -5.08 27.65 -9.37
CA GLU A 55 -4.41 27.87 -10.66
C GLU A 55 -2.89 27.95 -10.48
N ILE A 56 -2.40 28.78 -9.56
CA ILE A 56 -0.97 28.90 -9.26
C ILE A 56 -0.39 27.56 -8.81
N ALA A 57 -1.11 26.81 -7.97
CA ALA A 57 -0.68 25.48 -7.56
C ALA A 57 -0.70 24.48 -8.72
N ALA A 58 -1.66 24.57 -9.64
CA ALA A 58 -1.73 23.75 -10.83
C ALA A 58 -0.65 24.13 -11.86
N GLU A 59 -0.38 25.41 -12.04
CA GLU A 59 0.73 25.93 -12.87
C GLU A 59 2.08 25.56 -12.26
N ALA A 60 2.25 25.65 -10.94
CA ALA A 60 3.46 25.21 -10.24
C ALA A 60 3.65 23.69 -10.35
N ARG A 61 2.58 22.90 -10.34
CA ARG A 61 2.65 21.45 -10.59
C ARG A 61 2.97 21.14 -12.05
N ALA A 62 2.38 21.86 -12.98
CA ALA A 62 2.65 21.71 -14.42
C ALA A 62 4.03 22.26 -14.83
N ALA A 63 4.54 23.28 -14.13
CA ALA A 63 5.86 23.85 -14.30
C ALA A 63 6.92 23.21 -13.39
N GLY A 64 6.49 22.47 -12.38
CA GLY A 64 7.35 22.01 -11.27
C GLY A 64 8.39 20.98 -11.65
N SER A 65 8.22 20.30 -12.78
CA SER A 65 9.24 19.38 -13.29
C SER A 65 10.38 20.13 -14.02
N ALA A 66 10.11 21.30 -14.60
CA ALA A 66 11.06 21.97 -15.47
C ALA A 66 11.91 23.04 -14.77
N LYS A 67 11.49 23.56 -13.61
CA LYS A 67 12.18 24.71 -12.96
C LYS A 67 13.16 24.36 -11.84
N ASN A 68 13.02 23.19 -11.17
CA ASN A 68 13.79 22.86 -9.96
C ASN A 68 14.43 21.46 -9.92
N GLY A 69 14.41 20.67 -10.98
CA GLY A 69 15.01 19.34 -10.99
C GLY A 69 14.37 18.36 -11.97
N TYR A 70 14.94 17.18 -12.02
CA TYR A 70 14.49 16.08 -12.90
C TYR A 70 13.32 15.27 -12.33
N TYR A 71 12.99 15.44 -11.06
CA TYR A 71 11.99 14.61 -10.41
C TYR A 71 10.58 14.95 -10.90
N VAL A 72 9.89 13.92 -11.41
CA VAL A 72 8.48 13.97 -11.78
C VAL A 72 7.67 13.24 -10.72
N GLU A 73 6.75 13.96 -10.08
CA GLU A 73 5.88 13.39 -9.07
C GLU A 73 4.83 12.47 -9.70
N ARG A 74 4.74 11.29 -9.15
CA ARG A 74 3.73 10.31 -9.54
C ARG A 74 2.44 10.51 -8.77
N LYS A 75 1.30 10.32 -9.45
CA LYS A 75 -0.03 10.50 -8.86
C LYS A 75 -0.92 9.25 -8.87
N SER A 76 -0.46 8.10 -9.36
CA SER A 76 -1.27 6.88 -9.36
C SER A 76 -1.85 6.58 -7.96
N TYR A 77 -3.12 6.19 -7.93
CA TYR A 77 -3.84 5.88 -6.71
C TYR A 77 -3.16 4.80 -5.87
N GLY A 78 -3.17 5.00 -4.55
CA GLY A 78 -2.61 4.05 -3.60
C GLY A 78 -1.09 3.90 -3.65
N THR A 79 -0.41 4.68 -4.47
CA THR A 79 1.04 4.59 -4.70
C THR A 79 1.86 5.66 -3.98
N GLY A 80 1.25 6.49 -3.14
CA GLY A 80 1.98 7.39 -2.25
C GLY A 80 2.87 6.60 -1.31
N LYS A 81 4.20 6.76 -1.45
CA LYS A 81 5.20 6.00 -0.67
C LYS A 81 5.29 6.49 0.76
N GLU A 82 5.59 5.57 1.66
CA GLU A 82 6.16 5.92 2.96
C GLU A 82 7.54 6.54 2.76
N THR A 83 7.91 7.45 3.63
CA THR A 83 9.23 8.08 3.58
C THR A 83 10.27 7.20 4.27
N ASP A 84 11.56 7.50 4.08
CA ASP A 84 12.69 6.91 4.77
C ASP A 84 13.52 8.03 5.40
N PRO A 85 13.46 8.21 6.74
CA PRO A 85 12.68 7.44 7.72
C PRO A 85 11.16 7.62 7.57
N PRO A 86 10.33 6.80 8.26
CA PRO A 86 8.86 6.87 8.23
C PRO A 86 8.31 8.27 8.56
N ARG A 87 7.11 8.62 8.05
CA ARG A 87 6.53 9.97 8.18
C ARG A 87 6.31 10.44 9.61
N TYR A 88 6.12 9.50 10.54
CA TYR A 88 5.94 9.82 11.95
C TYR A 88 7.27 10.14 12.67
N VAL A 89 8.40 9.99 11.98
CA VAL A 89 9.75 10.28 12.52
C VAL A 89 10.13 11.71 12.20
N LYS A 90 10.64 12.44 13.19
CA LYS A 90 11.12 13.81 13.07
C LYS A 90 12.44 14.00 13.80
N GLN A 91 13.25 14.97 13.34
CA GLN A 91 14.43 15.41 14.09
C GLN A 91 14.02 15.97 15.45
N ALA A 92 14.76 15.68 16.51
CA ALA A 92 14.42 16.11 17.88
C ALA A 92 14.23 17.63 17.98
N ASN A 93 15.09 18.42 17.32
CA ASN A 93 14.98 19.88 17.27
C ASN A 93 13.82 20.43 16.41
N LYS A 94 13.05 19.58 15.74
CA LYS A 94 11.83 19.94 14.99
C LYS A 94 10.55 19.45 15.66
N THR A 95 10.69 18.93 16.89
CA THR A 95 9.58 18.48 17.74
C THR A 95 9.37 19.48 18.88
N TRP A 96 8.40 19.22 19.76
CA TRP A 96 8.21 19.98 20.98
C TRP A 96 9.40 19.87 21.95
N LEU A 97 10.28 18.88 21.78
CA LEU A 97 11.51 18.74 22.57
C LEU A 97 12.48 19.89 22.40
N LYS A 98 12.41 20.64 21.28
CA LYS A 98 13.23 21.85 21.03
C LYS A 98 13.12 22.91 22.15
N ASP A 99 12.01 22.88 22.89
CA ASP A 99 11.78 23.82 23.99
C ASP A 99 12.62 23.49 25.24
N TYR A 100 13.33 22.37 25.22
CA TYR A 100 14.34 21.99 26.21
C TYR A 100 15.74 22.21 25.65
N ASP A 101 16.59 22.93 26.37
CA ASP A 101 17.97 23.32 25.95
C ASP A 101 18.79 22.14 25.41
N SER A 102 18.63 20.95 26.01
CA SER A 102 19.34 19.73 25.59
C SER A 102 18.98 19.26 24.18
N PHE A 103 17.86 19.71 23.62
CA PHE A 103 17.36 19.26 22.29
C PHE A 103 17.25 20.39 21.28
N ALA A 104 17.44 21.65 21.68
CA ALA A 104 17.25 22.82 20.82
C ALA A 104 18.08 22.75 19.51
N ASP A 105 19.32 22.30 19.61
CA ASP A 105 20.25 22.18 18.48
C ASP A 105 20.49 20.71 18.05
N THR A 106 19.67 19.76 18.51
CA THR A 106 19.86 18.32 18.24
C THR A 106 19.32 17.94 16.87
N ASP A 107 20.14 18.09 15.84
CA ASP A 107 19.81 17.68 14.47
C ASP A 107 20.27 16.25 14.11
N TRP A 108 21.03 15.62 15.01
CA TRP A 108 21.61 14.29 14.86
C TRP A 108 20.69 13.16 15.34
N LEU A 109 19.64 13.48 16.10
CA LEU A 109 18.70 12.51 16.68
C LEU A 109 17.35 12.59 15.97
N ASP A 110 16.92 11.48 15.41
CA ASP A 110 15.58 11.28 14.87
C ASP A 110 14.73 10.46 15.85
N LEU A 111 13.54 10.94 16.16
CA LEU A 111 12.59 10.29 17.07
C LEU A 111 11.24 10.10 16.40
N GLY A 112 10.58 9.02 16.72
CA GLY A 112 9.22 8.74 16.27
C GLY A 112 8.45 7.93 17.29
N LEU A 113 7.17 8.27 17.47
CA LEU A 113 6.21 7.48 18.22
C LEU A 113 4.87 7.58 17.51
N GLU A 114 4.29 6.44 17.17
CA GLU A 114 2.98 6.32 16.53
C GLU A 114 2.11 5.38 17.36
N PHE A 115 0.91 5.80 17.66
CA PHE A 115 -0.16 4.93 18.14
C PHE A 115 -1.31 4.96 17.12
N ARG A 116 -1.80 3.79 16.72
CA ARG A 116 -2.94 3.63 15.81
C ARG A 116 -3.99 2.72 16.42
N ALA A 117 -5.23 3.19 16.47
CA ALA A 117 -6.40 2.41 16.82
C ALA A 117 -7.36 2.40 15.63
N ARG A 118 -7.75 1.21 15.16
CA ARG A 118 -8.69 1.05 14.05
C ARG A 118 -9.78 0.06 14.41
N GLN A 119 -11.01 0.56 14.49
CA GLN A 119 -12.20 -0.28 14.56
C GLN A 119 -12.60 -0.67 13.15
N GLU A 120 -12.68 -1.96 12.89
CA GLU A 120 -13.20 -2.52 11.63
C GLU A 120 -14.57 -3.16 11.86
N ILE A 121 -15.43 -3.12 10.83
CA ILE A 121 -16.65 -3.91 10.73
C ILE A 121 -16.60 -4.59 9.37
N ARG A 122 -16.53 -5.90 9.35
CA ARG A 122 -16.52 -6.71 8.14
C ARG A 122 -17.66 -7.70 8.15
N ASP A 123 -18.50 -7.63 7.14
CA ASP A 123 -19.52 -8.63 6.88
C ASP A 123 -19.07 -9.49 5.69
N ASN A 124 -19.03 -10.81 5.87
CA ASN A 124 -18.62 -11.79 4.87
C ASN A 124 -17.19 -11.57 4.34
N ASP A 125 -16.19 -11.73 5.21
CA ASP A 125 -14.77 -11.54 4.85
C ASP A 125 -14.23 -12.73 4.01
N PHE A 126 -14.15 -12.56 2.70
CA PHE A 126 -13.60 -13.56 1.78
C PHE A 126 -12.15 -13.96 2.05
N ARG A 127 -11.34 -13.07 2.64
CA ARG A 127 -9.91 -13.34 2.92
C ARG A 127 -9.73 -14.45 3.95
N ARG A 128 -10.69 -14.60 4.84
CA ARG A 128 -10.66 -15.49 6.00
C ARG A 128 -11.73 -16.58 5.97
N ASP A 129 -12.46 -16.70 4.89
CA ASP A 129 -13.56 -17.64 4.79
C ASP A 129 -14.64 -17.43 5.88
N GLN A 130 -14.96 -16.16 6.16
CA GLN A 130 -15.93 -15.77 7.18
C GLN A 130 -17.22 -15.26 6.57
N GLN A 131 -18.34 -15.73 7.11
CA GLN A 131 -19.67 -15.46 6.58
C GLN A 131 -20.51 -14.52 7.46
N ASN A 132 -20.03 -14.19 8.64
CA ASN A 132 -20.73 -13.32 9.58
C ASN A 132 -19.98 -11.99 9.76
N VAL A 133 -20.56 -11.11 10.52
CA VAL A 133 -19.94 -9.84 10.88
C VAL A 133 -18.81 -10.07 11.89
N ASP A 134 -17.64 -9.47 11.63
CA ASP A 134 -16.51 -9.39 12.55
C ASP A 134 -16.22 -7.92 12.87
N GLU A 135 -16.03 -7.60 14.13
CA GLU A 135 -15.88 -6.21 14.62
C GLU A 135 -14.59 -6.03 15.45
N PRO A 136 -13.40 -6.32 14.91
CA PRO A 136 -12.16 -6.19 15.67
C PRO A 136 -11.77 -4.73 15.90
N LEU A 137 -11.20 -4.46 17.08
CA LEU A 137 -10.36 -3.31 17.33
C LEU A 137 -8.90 -3.71 17.09
N ILE A 138 -8.26 -3.07 16.13
CA ILE A 138 -6.88 -3.34 15.72
C ILE A 138 -6.00 -2.22 16.24
N LEU A 139 -5.02 -2.57 17.07
CA LEU A 139 -4.11 -1.64 17.73
C LEU A 139 -2.70 -1.82 17.21
N ARG A 140 -1.97 -0.70 17.06
CA ARG A 140 -0.56 -0.70 16.69
C ARG A 140 0.17 0.44 17.39
N THR A 141 1.31 0.10 17.98
CA THR A 141 2.26 1.08 18.53
C THR A 141 3.60 0.91 17.83
N ARG A 142 4.25 2.00 17.46
CA ARG A 142 5.59 2.03 16.89
C ARG A 142 6.45 3.06 17.60
N ALA A 143 7.71 2.74 17.80
CA ALA A 143 8.72 3.68 18.28
C ALA A 143 9.95 3.62 17.37
N TYR A 144 10.55 4.76 17.09
CA TYR A 144 11.72 4.90 16.24
C TYR A 144 12.77 5.78 16.92
N VAL A 145 14.02 5.37 16.83
CA VAL A 145 15.19 6.18 17.15
C VAL A 145 16.23 6.05 16.05
N GLY A 146 16.77 7.18 15.59
CA GLY A 146 17.82 7.22 14.59
C GLY A 146 18.93 8.19 14.97
N ILE A 147 20.17 7.82 14.66
CA ILE A 147 21.37 8.64 14.89
C ILE A 147 22.02 8.94 13.54
N LYS A 148 22.25 10.22 13.25
CA LYS A 148 22.85 10.70 12.01
C LYS A 148 23.70 11.95 12.28
N ASN A 149 24.49 12.37 11.32
CA ASN A 149 25.30 13.61 11.30
C ASN A 149 26.43 13.67 12.35
N VAL A 150 26.28 13.09 13.52
CA VAL A 150 27.29 13.14 14.61
C VAL A 150 28.43 12.15 14.41
N LEU A 151 28.17 11.04 13.69
CA LEU A 151 29.14 9.99 13.38
C LEU A 151 29.40 9.88 11.87
N ASP A 152 29.12 10.93 11.09
CA ASP A 152 29.22 10.89 9.62
C ASP A 152 30.54 10.24 9.15
N PRO A 153 30.53 9.30 8.20
CA PRO A 153 29.37 8.92 7.36
C PRO A 153 28.46 7.84 7.96
N LEU A 154 28.65 7.43 9.20
CA LEU A 154 27.94 6.33 9.83
C LEU A 154 26.62 6.81 10.46
N ARG A 155 25.55 6.02 10.25
CA ARG A 155 24.21 6.26 10.79
C ARG A 155 23.62 4.96 11.33
N PHE A 156 22.69 5.08 12.26
CA PHE A 156 21.97 3.95 12.86
C PHE A 156 20.50 4.25 12.96
N ALA A 157 19.68 3.21 12.89
CA ALA A 157 18.27 3.32 13.22
C ALA A 157 17.75 2.03 13.87
N LEU A 158 16.81 2.22 14.79
CA LEU A 158 16.01 1.17 15.40
C LEU A 158 14.54 1.58 15.33
N GLU A 159 13.69 0.69 14.83
CA GLU A 159 12.24 0.83 14.86
C GLU A 159 11.63 -0.45 15.44
N VAL A 160 10.79 -0.29 16.44
CA VAL A 160 10.06 -1.39 17.07
C VAL A 160 8.57 -1.22 16.88
N GLN A 161 7.83 -2.32 16.87
CA GLN A 161 6.38 -2.35 16.71
C GLN A 161 5.76 -3.34 17.68
N ASP A 162 4.60 -2.98 18.21
CA ASP A 162 3.63 -3.91 18.79
C ASP A 162 2.31 -3.79 18.05
N SER A 163 1.76 -4.93 17.64
CA SER A 163 0.51 -4.99 16.88
C SER A 163 -0.41 -6.05 17.47
N GLY A 164 -1.60 -5.64 17.84
CA GLY A 164 -2.60 -6.51 18.45
C GLY A 164 -3.98 -6.36 17.86
N ARG A 165 -4.82 -7.33 18.18
CA ARG A 165 -6.24 -7.36 17.88
C ARG A 165 -7.01 -7.63 19.16
N SER A 166 -8.02 -6.81 19.45
CA SER A 166 -8.93 -6.99 20.57
C SER A 166 -10.36 -6.95 20.07
N PHE A 167 -11.28 -7.56 20.79
CA PHE A 167 -12.67 -7.72 20.42
C PHE A 167 -12.82 -8.43 19.06
N GLY A 168 -14.02 -8.64 18.61
CA GLY A 168 -14.32 -9.37 17.38
C GLY A 168 -14.65 -10.84 17.67
N ASP A 169 -15.56 -11.36 16.85
CA ASP A 169 -16.17 -12.67 17.06
C ASP A 169 -15.26 -13.83 16.62
N TYR A 170 -14.21 -13.53 15.86
CA TYR A 170 -13.32 -14.52 15.24
C TYR A 170 -11.94 -14.57 15.86
N THR A 171 -11.88 -14.84 17.17
CA THR A 171 -10.61 -14.95 17.93
C THR A 171 -9.69 -16.06 17.41
N ARG A 172 -10.21 -17.03 16.67
CA ARG A 172 -9.45 -18.16 16.12
C ARG A 172 -8.80 -17.88 14.76
N GLN A 173 -9.08 -16.75 14.13
CA GLN A 173 -8.69 -16.49 12.73
C GLN A 173 -7.86 -15.21 12.53
N TYR A 174 -7.35 -14.62 13.58
CA TYR A 174 -6.31 -13.62 13.42
C TYR A 174 -5.00 -14.29 13.01
N ASP A 175 -4.28 -13.63 12.16
CA ASP A 175 -3.03 -14.10 11.60
C ASP A 175 -1.97 -12.98 11.66
N THR A 176 -0.82 -13.25 11.07
CA THR A 176 0.29 -12.29 11.02
C THR A 176 0.00 -11.02 10.20
N ARG A 177 -1.17 -10.83 9.64
CA ARG A 177 -1.62 -9.55 9.06
C ARG A 177 -2.13 -8.58 10.12
N ASP A 178 -2.62 -9.10 11.25
CA ASP A 178 -3.23 -8.32 12.33
C ASP A 178 -2.36 -8.26 13.59
N VAL A 179 -1.66 -9.36 13.91
CA VAL A 179 -0.94 -9.55 15.18
C VAL A 179 0.54 -9.80 14.90
N ASN A 180 1.37 -9.04 15.62
CA ASN A 180 2.82 -9.18 15.67
C ASN A 180 3.30 -8.47 16.93
N GLN A 181 3.52 -9.23 18.01
CA GLN A 181 3.78 -8.69 19.35
C GLN A 181 5.26 -8.37 19.53
N ALA A 182 5.53 -7.14 19.97
CA ALA A 182 6.85 -6.67 20.43
C ALA A 182 8.01 -7.03 19.48
N ASP A 183 7.95 -6.59 18.21
CA ASP A 183 8.95 -6.95 17.21
C ASP A 183 9.81 -5.78 16.74
N ILE A 184 10.96 -6.13 16.15
CA ILE A 184 11.89 -5.18 15.54
C ILE A 184 11.57 -5.08 14.04
N LEU A 185 11.09 -3.92 13.61
CA LEU A 185 10.84 -3.64 12.19
C LEU A 185 12.11 -3.23 11.46
N GLN A 186 12.93 -2.40 12.07
CA GLN A 186 14.19 -1.95 11.52
C GLN A 186 15.27 -1.94 12.60
N ALA A 187 16.46 -2.45 12.26
CA ALA A 187 17.67 -2.35 13.05
C ALA A 187 18.84 -2.41 12.07
N TYR A 188 19.43 -1.27 11.73
CA TYR A 188 20.47 -1.22 10.71
C TYR A 188 21.56 -0.20 11.03
N ALA A 189 22.74 -0.45 10.45
CA ALA A 189 23.79 0.53 10.26
C ALA A 189 23.83 0.98 8.80
N GLU A 190 24.10 2.27 8.56
CA GLU A 190 24.18 2.84 7.21
C GLU A 190 25.45 3.69 7.09
N LEU A 191 26.19 3.50 6.01
CA LEU A 191 27.21 4.43 5.53
C LEU A 191 26.57 5.37 4.53
N ASN A 192 26.66 6.67 4.75
CA ASN A 192 26.02 7.70 3.91
C ASN A 192 27.02 8.77 3.47
N PHE A 193 27.36 8.78 2.20
CA PHE A 193 28.28 9.72 1.58
C PHE A 193 27.48 10.76 0.78
N LYS A 194 27.39 11.98 1.30
CA LYS A 194 26.67 13.09 0.66
C LYS A 194 27.36 13.57 -0.61
N GLN A 195 28.70 13.53 -0.63
CA GLN A 195 29.54 13.88 -1.76
C GLN A 195 30.36 12.64 -2.16
N THR A 196 30.40 12.34 -3.44
CA THR A 196 31.05 11.12 -3.95
C THR A 196 31.91 11.44 -5.17
N PHE A 197 32.68 10.46 -5.60
CA PHE A 197 33.46 10.53 -6.85
C PHE A 197 32.60 10.68 -8.11
N LEU A 198 31.29 10.43 -8.03
CA LEU A 198 30.34 10.62 -9.12
C LEU A 198 30.03 12.10 -9.41
N GLY A 199 30.46 13.00 -8.53
CA GLY A 199 30.27 14.43 -8.70
C GLY A 199 28.82 14.88 -8.74
N LYS A 200 28.57 15.97 -9.48
CA LYS A 200 27.27 16.59 -9.63
C LYS A 200 26.62 16.23 -10.96
N ASP A 201 25.29 16.30 -11.00
CA ASP A 201 24.54 16.25 -12.25
C ASP A 201 24.60 17.62 -13.00
N ALA A 202 23.94 17.70 -14.15
CA ALA A 202 23.92 18.92 -14.96
C ALA A 202 23.18 20.10 -14.30
N LEU A 203 22.36 19.84 -13.27
CA LEU A 203 21.68 20.86 -12.48
C LEU A 203 22.46 21.24 -11.20
N GLY A 204 23.63 20.64 -10.98
CA GLY A 204 24.48 20.91 -9.82
C GLY A 204 24.14 20.14 -8.55
N ASN A 205 23.24 19.15 -8.61
CA ASN A 205 22.92 18.31 -7.47
C ASN A 205 24.00 17.25 -7.23
N GLU A 206 24.49 17.14 -6.01
CA GLU A 206 25.42 16.09 -5.61
C GLU A 206 24.78 14.71 -5.76
N ARG A 207 25.57 13.72 -6.23
CA ARG A 207 25.17 12.31 -6.26
C ARG A 207 25.66 11.62 -5.00
N SER A 208 24.73 11.41 -4.07
CA SER A 208 25.00 10.68 -2.83
C SER A 208 25.09 9.18 -3.05
N ILE A 209 25.79 8.49 -2.17
CA ILE A 209 25.78 7.02 -2.07
C ILE A 209 25.50 6.66 -0.62
N TRP A 210 24.57 5.75 -0.41
CA TRP A 210 24.45 5.11 0.90
C TRP A 210 24.37 3.60 0.77
N ILE A 211 24.88 2.90 1.79
CA ILE A 211 24.87 1.45 1.93
C ILE A 211 24.38 1.13 3.32
N ARG A 212 23.31 0.34 3.40
CA ARG A 212 22.64 -0.05 4.64
C ARG A 212 22.76 -1.55 4.83
N ALA A 213 23.12 -2.00 6.02
CA ALA A 213 23.17 -3.41 6.40
C ALA A 213 22.37 -3.64 7.68
N GLY A 214 21.57 -4.70 7.72
CA GLY A 214 20.70 -5.07 8.83
C GLY A 214 19.27 -5.31 8.40
N ARG A 215 18.32 -5.17 9.35
CA ARG A 215 16.89 -5.30 9.11
C ARG A 215 16.29 -3.93 8.74
N HIS A 216 15.51 -3.89 7.69
CA HIS A 216 14.87 -2.67 7.23
C HIS A 216 13.56 -2.93 6.49
N ALA A 217 12.69 -1.93 6.50
CA ALA A 217 11.44 -1.91 5.76
C ALA A 217 11.44 -0.76 4.76
N TRP A 218 11.07 -1.00 3.51
CA TRP A 218 11.00 0.04 2.50
C TRP A 218 9.92 -0.21 1.46
N GLU A 219 9.65 0.79 0.66
CA GLU A 219 8.76 0.75 -0.47
C GLU A 219 9.49 1.12 -1.76
N ALA A 220 9.33 0.33 -2.79
CA ALA A 220 9.99 0.52 -4.08
C ALA A 220 8.98 0.63 -5.23
N GLY A 221 9.39 1.30 -6.31
CA GLY A 221 8.56 1.47 -7.50
C GLY A 221 7.19 2.05 -7.17
N ASP A 222 6.13 1.39 -7.60
CA ASP A 222 4.74 1.74 -7.33
C ASP A 222 4.13 0.94 -6.17
N ARG A 223 4.93 0.25 -5.35
CA ARG A 223 4.55 -0.61 -4.22
C ARG A 223 3.83 -1.91 -4.61
N ARG A 224 3.65 -2.17 -5.88
CA ARG A 224 2.97 -3.40 -6.32
C ARG A 224 3.82 -4.66 -6.17
N LEU A 225 5.17 -4.51 -6.13
CA LEU A 225 6.11 -5.63 -5.96
C LEU A 225 6.87 -5.60 -4.64
N ILE A 226 7.21 -4.42 -4.10
CA ILE A 226 7.89 -4.26 -2.82
C ILE A 226 7.19 -3.17 -2.03
N ALA A 227 6.65 -3.51 -0.88
CA ALA A 227 5.93 -2.57 -0.03
C ALA A 227 6.10 -2.87 1.46
N ARG A 228 6.22 -1.81 2.25
CA ARG A 228 6.18 -1.85 3.69
C ARG A 228 4.80 -2.28 4.23
N ASN A 229 3.74 -2.01 3.47
CA ASN A 229 2.36 -2.39 3.76
C ASN A 229 1.75 -1.67 4.99
N GLU A 230 1.80 -0.36 4.98
CA GLU A 230 1.32 0.49 6.09
C GLU A 230 -0.19 0.34 6.42
N TRP A 231 -0.99 -0.13 5.47
CA TRP A 231 -2.42 -0.37 5.72
C TRP A 231 -2.66 -1.49 6.72
N ARG A 232 -1.99 -2.66 6.54
CA ARG A 232 -2.11 -3.77 7.47
C ARG A 232 -1.59 -3.40 8.85
N ASN A 233 -1.95 -4.17 9.85
CA ASN A 233 -1.48 -3.91 11.20
C ASN A 233 0.00 -4.27 11.37
N THR A 234 0.49 -5.16 10.54
CA THR A 234 1.87 -5.64 10.52
C THR A 234 2.62 -5.18 9.26
N THR A 235 3.92 -5.19 9.32
CA THR A 235 4.82 -4.61 8.32
C THR A 235 5.64 -5.70 7.60
N ASN A 236 5.88 -5.54 6.30
CA ASN A 236 6.87 -6.35 5.59
C ASN A 236 8.26 -5.79 5.87
N THR A 237 9.16 -6.65 6.31
CA THR A 237 10.56 -6.30 6.59
C THR A 237 11.50 -7.28 5.91
N PHE A 238 12.75 -6.85 5.74
CA PHE A 238 13.79 -7.62 5.07
C PHE A 238 15.11 -7.47 5.83
N GLU A 239 15.95 -8.48 5.76
CA GLU A 239 17.25 -8.48 6.42
C GLU A 239 18.37 -8.74 5.40
N GLY A 240 19.36 -7.86 5.36
CA GLY A 240 20.46 -7.96 4.41
C GLY A 240 21.09 -6.60 4.08
N ILE A 241 21.51 -6.44 2.83
CA ILE A 241 22.18 -5.23 2.34
C ILE A 241 21.30 -4.55 1.31
N ARG A 242 21.18 -3.23 1.43
CA ARG A 242 20.53 -2.35 0.46
C ARG A 242 21.38 -1.11 0.25
N SER A 243 21.48 -0.63 -0.97
CA SER A 243 22.21 0.58 -1.31
C SER A 243 21.44 1.43 -2.30
N ASN A 244 21.77 2.70 -2.33
CA ASN A 244 21.25 3.65 -3.29
C ASN A 244 22.34 4.59 -3.76
N ILE A 245 22.37 4.83 -5.06
CA ILE A 245 23.29 5.73 -5.74
C ILE A 245 22.45 6.84 -6.40
N GLY A 246 22.79 8.08 -6.11
CA GLY A 246 21.98 9.23 -6.53
C GLY A 246 20.78 9.48 -5.60
N ASP A 247 19.98 10.49 -5.93
CA ASP A 247 18.82 10.95 -5.17
C ASP A 247 17.66 11.24 -6.14
N LYS A 248 16.47 11.43 -5.61
CA LYS A 248 15.27 11.86 -6.35
C LYS A 248 15.49 13.18 -7.13
N LYS A 249 16.45 14.01 -6.71
CA LYS A 249 16.83 15.27 -7.37
C LYS A 249 17.73 15.08 -8.57
N ASN A 250 18.40 13.93 -8.69
CA ASN A 250 19.34 13.67 -9.77
C ASN A 250 18.63 13.24 -11.06
N ASP A 251 19.33 13.38 -12.17
CA ASP A 251 18.92 12.89 -13.49
C ASP A 251 18.71 11.37 -13.53
N TRP A 252 19.41 10.63 -12.66
CA TRP A 252 19.21 9.20 -12.45
C TRP A 252 19.46 8.80 -10.99
N GLN A 253 18.93 7.64 -10.65
CA GLN A 253 19.07 7.00 -9.33
C GLN A 253 19.07 5.49 -9.53
N LEU A 254 19.95 4.79 -8.81
CA LEU A 254 20.03 3.33 -8.82
C LEU A 254 19.90 2.80 -7.39
N GLU A 255 18.93 1.93 -7.18
CA GLU A 255 18.78 1.16 -5.96
C GLU A 255 19.18 -0.29 -6.21
N LEU A 256 19.97 -0.88 -5.29
CA LEU A 256 20.43 -2.26 -5.31
C LEU A 256 20.15 -2.91 -3.97
N PHE A 257 19.78 -4.18 -3.98
CA PHE A 257 19.59 -4.93 -2.73
C PHE A 257 19.85 -6.43 -2.87
N ALA A 258 20.27 -7.02 -1.75
CA ALA A 258 20.42 -8.45 -1.54
C ALA A 258 19.95 -8.78 -0.12
N VAL A 259 18.75 -9.35 0.01
CA VAL A 259 18.05 -9.49 1.29
C VAL A 259 17.34 -10.83 1.42
N LYS A 260 17.00 -11.19 2.64
CA LYS A 260 16.05 -12.25 2.98
C LYS A 260 14.74 -11.59 3.45
N PRO A 261 13.57 -12.02 3.00
CA PRO A 261 12.31 -11.63 3.62
C PRO A 261 12.28 -12.07 5.09
N VAL A 262 11.62 -11.28 5.93
CA VAL A 262 11.44 -11.64 7.34
C VAL A 262 10.10 -12.33 7.50
N GLN A 263 10.11 -13.55 8.04
CA GLN A 263 8.92 -14.29 8.39
C GLN A 263 8.33 -13.73 9.68
N ARG A 264 7.05 -13.36 9.61
CA ARG A 264 6.29 -12.86 10.76
C ARG A 264 5.68 -14.00 11.56
N PHE A 265 5.65 -13.80 12.89
CA PHE A 265 5.00 -14.68 13.85
C PHE A 265 4.03 -13.87 14.71
N THR A 266 2.97 -14.49 15.19
CA THR A 266 1.96 -13.80 16.02
C THR A 266 2.41 -13.58 17.45
N ASN A 267 3.28 -14.44 17.98
CA ASN A 267 3.63 -14.52 19.42
C ASN A 267 5.10 -14.82 19.68
N SER A 268 5.96 -14.57 18.72
CA SER A 268 7.41 -14.69 18.85
C SER A 268 8.11 -13.70 17.94
N ILE A 269 9.35 -13.37 18.26
CA ILE A 269 10.17 -12.44 17.45
C ILE A 269 10.32 -12.96 16.02
N ASP A 270 10.10 -12.09 15.07
CA ASP A 270 10.24 -12.33 13.64
C ASP A 270 11.68 -12.69 13.25
N LYS A 271 11.85 -13.56 12.28
CA LYS A 271 13.15 -14.04 11.83
C LYS A 271 13.29 -13.93 10.32
N ALA A 272 14.51 -13.68 9.86
CA ALA A 272 14.81 -13.83 8.44
C ALA A 272 14.43 -15.23 7.97
N ASP A 273 13.76 -15.32 6.83
CA ASP A 273 13.42 -16.61 6.21
C ASP A 273 14.65 -17.13 5.47
N ASP A 274 15.35 -18.08 6.09
CA ASP A 274 16.55 -18.68 5.51
C ASP A 274 16.27 -19.52 4.25
N SER A 275 15.02 -19.82 3.98
CA SER A 275 14.64 -20.47 2.73
C SER A 275 14.57 -19.51 1.56
N GLN A 276 14.49 -18.20 1.78
CA GLN A 276 14.28 -17.22 0.73
C GLN A 276 15.43 -16.22 0.62
N HIS A 277 15.81 -15.91 -0.60
CA HIS A 277 16.73 -14.85 -0.96
C HIS A 277 16.09 -13.97 -2.03
N PHE A 278 16.16 -12.66 -1.84
CA PHE A 278 15.57 -11.69 -2.75
C PHE A 278 16.62 -10.65 -3.14
N TYR A 279 16.91 -10.60 -4.43
CA TYR A 279 17.87 -9.68 -5.01
C TYR A 279 17.17 -8.75 -5.98
N GLY A 280 17.67 -7.53 -6.14
CA GLY A 280 17.10 -6.67 -7.15
C GLY A 280 17.85 -5.38 -7.40
N SER A 281 17.47 -4.77 -8.52
CA SER A 281 17.89 -3.43 -8.94
C SER A 281 16.70 -2.65 -9.47
N ILE A 282 16.66 -1.35 -9.16
CA ILE A 282 15.68 -0.40 -9.68
C ILE A 282 16.44 0.83 -10.12
N PHE A 283 16.35 1.16 -11.40
CA PHE A 283 16.98 2.33 -11.98
C PHE A 283 15.90 3.35 -12.36
N ASN A 284 16.05 4.59 -11.91
CA ASN A 284 15.17 5.67 -12.28
C ASN A 284 15.94 6.63 -13.17
N TYR A 285 15.49 6.83 -14.40
CA TYR A 285 16.08 7.74 -15.36
C TYR A 285 15.13 8.90 -15.68
N ARG A 286 15.58 10.11 -15.39
CA ARG A 286 14.82 11.37 -15.50
C ARG A 286 15.48 12.38 -16.44
N GLY A 287 16.72 12.13 -16.85
CA GLY A 287 17.52 13.05 -17.65
C GLY A 287 17.13 13.14 -19.12
N TRP A 288 16.21 12.28 -19.60
CA TRP A 288 15.80 12.27 -21.00
C TRP A 288 14.77 13.37 -21.32
N SER A 289 13.85 13.64 -20.41
CA SER A 289 12.71 14.51 -20.68
C SER A 289 12.10 15.02 -19.35
N ASP A 290 11.46 16.17 -19.40
CA ASP A 290 10.66 16.73 -18.31
C ASP A 290 9.23 16.12 -18.21
N VAL A 291 8.89 15.23 -19.14
CA VAL A 291 7.58 14.56 -19.24
C VAL A 291 7.57 13.22 -18.54
N VAL A 292 8.63 12.42 -18.72
CA VAL A 292 8.64 11.01 -18.32
C VAL A 292 9.86 10.62 -17.53
N THR A 293 9.63 9.87 -16.44
CA THR A 293 10.64 9.08 -15.75
C THR A 293 10.51 7.63 -16.19
N PHE A 294 11.61 7.05 -16.64
CA PHE A 294 11.71 5.61 -16.90
C PHE A 294 12.25 4.90 -15.66
N GLU A 295 11.64 3.76 -15.32
CA GLU A 295 12.04 2.95 -14.17
C GLU A 295 12.17 1.47 -14.60
N PRO A 296 13.28 1.09 -15.30
CA PRO A 296 13.62 -0.31 -15.49
C PRO A 296 13.97 -0.95 -14.15
N SER A 297 13.57 -2.20 -13.96
CA SER A 297 13.81 -2.97 -12.75
C SER A 297 14.09 -4.43 -13.07
N TYR A 298 14.85 -5.08 -12.18
CA TYR A 298 15.09 -6.50 -12.23
C TYR A 298 15.08 -7.07 -10.81
N PHE A 299 14.40 -8.20 -10.63
CA PHE A 299 14.30 -8.90 -9.35
C PHE A 299 14.56 -10.41 -9.56
N LEU A 300 15.16 -11.03 -8.57
CA LEU A 300 15.38 -12.46 -8.49
C LEU A 300 14.93 -12.97 -7.13
N LEU A 301 13.91 -13.80 -7.10
CA LEU A 301 13.45 -14.52 -5.92
C LEU A 301 13.89 -15.96 -5.99
N LYS A 302 14.71 -16.40 -5.03
CA LYS A 302 15.10 -17.80 -4.83
C LYS A 302 14.46 -18.33 -3.57
N GLN A 303 13.96 -19.57 -3.63
CA GLN A 303 13.46 -20.28 -2.46
C GLN A 303 13.95 -21.73 -2.48
N ASP A 304 14.54 -22.15 -1.37
CA ASP A 304 15.15 -23.48 -1.19
C ASP A 304 14.18 -24.42 -0.46
N GLY A 305 13.71 -25.44 -1.15
CA GLY A 305 12.81 -26.48 -0.63
C GLY A 305 13.44 -27.41 0.40
N SER A 306 14.77 -27.40 0.58
CA SER A 306 15.44 -28.17 1.64
C SER A 306 15.32 -27.51 3.01
N LYS A 307 15.14 -26.20 3.06
CA LYS A 307 15.03 -25.39 4.27
C LYS A 307 13.63 -25.47 4.91
N VAL A 308 13.52 -24.93 6.12
CA VAL A 308 12.21 -24.72 6.75
C VAL A 308 11.52 -23.57 6.02
N GLN A 309 10.32 -23.83 5.52
CA GLN A 309 9.44 -22.83 4.94
C GLN A 309 8.25 -22.62 5.89
N TYR A 310 7.64 -21.45 5.85
CA TYR A 310 6.52 -21.10 6.72
C TYR A 310 5.30 -20.67 5.89
N ASP A 311 4.13 -20.94 6.42
CA ASP A 311 2.90 -20.36 5.89
C ASP A 311 2.70 -18.90 6.36
N SER A 312 1.62 -18.26 5.93
CA SER A 312 1.29 -16.88 6.30
C SER A 312 1.01 -16.68 7.80
N ASN A 313 0.85 -17.76 8.56
CA ASN A 313 0.61 -17.73 10.02
C ASN A 313 1.87 -18.03 10.83
N GLY A 314 3.02 -18.17 10.18
CA GLY A 314 4.29 -18.51 10.82
C GLY A 314 4.40 -19.99 11.22
N LYS A 315 3.50 -20.85 10.74
CA LYS A 315 3.59 -22.30 10.96
C LYS A 315 4.50 -22.94 9.93
N ALA A 316 5.38 -23.82 10.37
CA ALA A 316 6.25 -24.57 9.48
C ALA A 316 5.42 -25.39 8.47
N ALA A 317 5.75 -25.23 7.20
CA ALA A 317 5.12 -25.97 6.11
C ALA A 317 5.46 -27.47 6.20
N ALA A 318 4.47 -28.31 5.90
CA ALA A 318 4.73 -29.75 5.76
C ALA A 318 5.75 -30.03 4.65
N ALA A 319 6.47 -31.14 4.74
CA ALA A 319 7.50 -31.50 3.75
C ALA A 319 6.94 -31.50 2.31
N THR A 320 5.70 -31.95 2.13
CA THR A 320 4.97 -32.00 0.85
C THR A 320 4.59 -30.62 0.30
N ALA A 321 4.51 -29.60 1.16
CA ALA A 321 4.12 -28.24 0.78
C ALA A 321 5.33 -27.33 0.49
N LYS A 322 6.55 -27.82 0.73
CA LYS A 322 7.77 -27.07 0.47
C LYS A 322 8.04 -26.98 -1.03
N ILE A 323 8.36 -25.76 -1.48
CA ILE A 323 8.69 -25.46 -2.87
C ILE A 323 10.16 -25.09 -3.02
N ASP A 324 10.74 -25.52 -4.12
CA ASP A 324 12.01 -25.01 -4.66
C ASP A 324 11.68 -24.14 -5.86
N ARG A 325 12.16 -22.89 -5.90
CA ARG A 325 11.86 -21.96 -7.00
C ARG A 325 12.97 -20.94 -7.21
N GLU A 326 13.13 -20.57 -8.46
CA GLU A 326 13.91 -19.43 -8.90
C GLU A 326 13.09 -18.62 -9.90
N ILE A 327 12.68 -17.40 -9.52
CA ILE A 327 11.83 -16.55 -10.35
C ILE A 327 12.55 -15.24 -10.61
N HIS A 328 12.83 -14.99 -11.89
CA HIS A 328 13.32 -13.73 -12.42
C HIS A 328 12.13 -12.83 -12.78
N THR A 329 12.24 -11.55 -12.50
CA THR A 329 11.26 -10.54 -12.91
C THR A 329 11.99 -9.37 -13.52
N ALA A 330 11.75 -9.07 -14.79
CA ALA A 330 12.19 -7.83 -15.42
C ALA A 330 11.00 -6.91 -15.66
N GLY A 331 11.18 -5.63 -15.38
CA GLY A 331 10.13 -4.63 -15.51
C GLY A 331 10.59 -3.34 -16.14
N LEU A 332 9.67 -2.67 -16.82
CA LEU A 332 9.83 -1.29 -17.25
C LEU A 332 8.57 -0.53 -16.84
N ARG A 333 8.76 0.56 -16.13
CA ARG A 333 7.71 1.52 -15.80
C ARG A 333 8.04 2.88 -16.37
N ALA A 334 7.03 3.58 -16.89
CA ALA A 334 7.11 4.95 -17.38
C ALA A 334 5.99 5.76 -16.72
N TYR A 335 6.35 6.85 -16.06
CA TYR A 335 5.37 7.68 -15.37
C TYR A 335 5.76 9.16 -15.47
N GLY A 336 4.75 10.01 -15.37
CA GLY A 336 5.01 11.44 -15.45
C GLY A 336 3.76 12.29 -15.45
N GLN A 337 4.02 13.59 -15.63
CA GLN A 337 3.02 14.62 -15.80
C GLN A 337 3.31 15.39 -17.07
N ILE A 338 2.32 15.55 -17.95
CA ILE A 338 2.52 16.26 -19.21
C ILE A 338 2.58 17.77 -18.93
N PRO A 339 3.73 18.43 -19.16
CA PRO A 339 3.92 19.85 -18.86
C PRO A 339 2.87 20.74 -19.52
N LYS A 340 2.48 21.81 -18.82
CA LYS A 340 1.45 22.77 -19.26
C LYS A 340 0.04 22.18 -19.45
N THR A 341 -0.15 20.93 -19.07
CA THR A 341 -1.46 20.28 -19.03
C THR A 341 -1.81 19.82 -17.61
N GLN A 342 -3.01 19.27 -17.44
CA GLN A 342 -3.45 18.68 -16.18
C GLN A 342 -3.41 17.14 -16.21
N TRP A 343 -2.84 16.57 -17.29
CA TRP A 343 -2.75 15.12 -17.46
C TRP A 343 -1.52 14.55 -16.77
N ASP A 344 -1.70 13.43 -16.12
CA ASP A 344 -0.63 12.56 -15.60
C ASP A 344 -0.86 11.12 -16.04
N PHE A 345 0.19 10.32 -16.05
CA PHE A 345 0.14 8.92 -16.45
C PHE A 345 1.13 8.06 -15.66
N ASP A 346 0.85 6.77 -15.59
CA ASP A 346 1.71 5.76 -14.99
C ASP A 346 1.43 4.42 -15.68
N ALA A 347 2.42 3.83 -16.30
CA ALA A 347 2.28 2.56 -17.00
C ALA A 347 3.47 1.66 -16.69
N SER A 348 3.24 0.37 -16.47
CA SER A 348 4.30 -0.62 -16.28
C SER A 348 3.99 -1.93 -16.98
N TYR A 349 5.06 -2.61 -17.41
CA TYR A 349 5.05 -3.98 -17.88
C TYR A 349 6.10 -4.79 -17.15
N LEU A 350 5.74 -6.00 -16.75
CA LEU A 350 6.57 -6.94 -15.99
C LEU A 350 6.51 -8.31 -16.67
N LYS A 351 7.67 -8.90 -16.88
CA LYS A 351 7.83 -10.27 -17.37
C LYS A 351 8.50 -11.10 -16.29
N GLN A 352 7.96 -12.29 -16.04
CA GLN A 352 8.58 -13.28 -15.16
C GLN A 352 8.93 -14.54 -15.93
N TRP A 353 10.06 -15.15 -15.56
CA TRP A 353 10.52 -16.45 -16.06
C TRP A 353 11.36 -17.16 -14.99
N GLY A 354 11.63 -18.42 -15.21
CA GLY A 354 12.42 -19.24 -14.29
C GLY A 354 11.76 -20.60 -14.10
N HIS A 355 11.86 -21.13 -12.90
CA HIS A 355 11.34 -22.46 -12.58
C HIS A 355 10.83 -22.57 -11.14
N GLN A 356 10.04 -23.60 -10.91
CA GLN A 356 9.65 -24.04 -9.57
C GLN A 356 9.51 -25.56 -9.51
N GLN A 357 9.87 -26.13 -8.37
CA GLN A 357 9.63 -27.53 -8.06
C GLN A 357 8.73 -27.65 -6.84
N ARG A 358 7.94 -28.72 -6.78
CA ARG A 358 7.11 -29.10 -5.62
C ARG A 358 7.51 -30.48 -5.14
N LYS A 359 7.23 -30.79 -3.90
CA LYS A 359 7.37 -32.14 -3.35
C LYS A 359 6.08 -32.92 -3.47
N ASN A 360 6.17 -34.20 -3.83
CA ASN A 360 5.02 -35.11 -3.81
C ASN A 360 4.60 -35.48 -2.37
N SER A 361 3.58 -36.33 -2.25
CA SER A 361 3.07 -36.80 -0.96
C SER A 361 4.10 -37.52 -0.08
N SER A 362 5.19 -38.03 -0.67
CA SER A 362 6.29 -38.66 0.03
C SER A 362 7.45 -37.70 0.36
N GLY A 363 7.31 -36.40 0.07
CA GLY A 363 8.35 -35.39 0.31
C GLY A 363 9.48 -35.38 -0.72
N VAL A 364 9.32 -36.07 -1.85
CA VAL A 364 10.32 -36.13 -2.94
C VAL A 364 10.04 -35.00 -3.93
N LEU A 365 11.09 -34.24 -4.31
CA LEU A 365 11.03 -33.20 -5.33
C LEU A 365 10.55 -33.81 -6.66
N GLN A 366 9.61 -33.10 -7.29
CA GLN A 366 9.10 -33.44 -8.60
C GLN A 366 9.94 -32.79 -9.71
N ALA A 367 9.58 -33.06 -10.96
CA ALA A 367 10.19 -32.41 -12.10
C ALA A 367 10.07 -30.88 -12.00
N GLU A 368 11.04 -30.20 -12.55
CA GLU A 368 11.05 -28.75 -12.66
C GLU A 368 9.96 -28.29 -13.60
N LEU A 369 9.17 -27.33 -13.15
CA LEU A 369 8.11 -26.68 -13.92
C LEU A 369 8.58 -25.29 -14.35
N ASP A 370 8.51 -25.02 -15.63
CA ASP A 370 8.79 -23.69 -16.17
C ASP A 370 7.82 -22.65 -15.59
N HIS A 371 8.38 -21.51 -15.21
CA HIS A 371 7.61 -20.32 -14.84
C HIS A 371 7.64 -19.31 -15.98
N ASP A 372 6.48 -18.94 -16.50
CA ASP A 372 6.34 -17.96 -17.58
C ASP A 372 5.09 -17.09 -17.36
N ALA A 373 5.29 -15.94 -16.72
CA ALA A 373 4.19 -15.07 -16.31
C ALA A 373 4.43 -13.61 -16.74
N TYR A 374 3.35 -12.81 -16.74
CA TYR A 374 3.44 -11.39 -17.02
C TYR A 374 2.42 -10.59 -16.22
N ALA A 375 2.73 -9.31 -16.05
CA ALA A 375 1.76 -8.35 -15.54
C ALA A 375 1.98 -6.98 -16.20
N TYR A 376 0.91 -6.21 -16.28
CA TYR A 376 0.99 -4.82 -16.71
C TYR A 376 -0.11 -3.99 -16.05
N ASN A 377 0.14 -2.70 -15.93
CA ASN A 377 -0.88 -1.74 -15.55
C ASN A 377 -0.66 -0.41 -16.28
N ALA A 378 -1.75 0.32 -16.44
CA ALA A 378 -1.74 1.66 -16.95
C ALA A 378 -2.80 2.50 -16.22
N GLU A 379 -2.42 3.70 -15.84
CA GLU A 379 -3.31 4.71 -15.28
C GLU A 379 -3.12 6.03 -16.02
N VAL A 380 -4.22 6.71 -16.29
CA VAL A 380 -4.23 8.08 -16.77
C VAL A 380 -5.12 8.91 -15.83
N GLY A 381 -4.65 10.10 -15.48
CA GLY A 381 -5.36 11.02 -14.59
C GLY A 381 -5.45 12.42 -15.16
N TYR A 382 -6.50 13.13 -14.79
CA TYR A 382 -6.72 14.53 -15.11
C TYR A 382 -7.07 15.30 -13.84
N SER A 383 -6.26 16.31 -13.49
CA SER A 383 -6.47 17.19 -12.33
C SER A 383 -7.12 18.49 -12.75
N PHE A 384 -8.32 18.77 -12.27
CA PHE A 384 -9.04 20.00 -12.61
C PHE A 384 -8.50 21.20 -11.81
N LYS A 385 -8.52 22.36 -12.45
CA LYS A 385 -8.28 23.66 -11.78
C LYS A 385 -9.54 24.06 -11.02
N HIS A 386 -9.60 23.66 -9.77
CA HIS A 386 -10.74 23.94 -8.88
C HIS A 386 -10.22 24.01 -7.42
N PRO A 387 -10.82 24.82 -6.52
CA PRO A 387 -10.41 24.89 -5.11
C PRO A 387 -10.29 23.53 -4.41
N TRP A 388 -11.18 22.60 -4.73
CA TRP A 388 -11.18 21.24 -4.20
C TRP A 388 -10.17 20.30 -4.89
N LYS A 389 -9.42 20.78 -5.89
CA LYS A 389 -8.37 20.04 -6.61
C LYS A 389 -8.80 18.63 -7.07
N PRO A 390 -9.99 18.46 -7.69
CA PRO A 390 -10.43 17.13 -8.08
C PRO A 390 -9.54 16.53 -9.16
N ARG A 391 -9.17 15.24 -8.98
CA ARG A 391 -8.49 14.43 -9.97
C ARG A 391 -9.34 13.21 -10.31
N PHE A 392 -9.66 13.04 -11.58
CA PHE A 392 -10.27 11.84 -12.11
C PHE A 392 -9.19 10.95 -12.71
N SER A 393 -9.29 9.65 -12.48
CA SER A 393 -8.38 8.68 -13.11
C SER A 393 -9.11 7.44 -13.59
N ALA A 394 -8.54 6.85 -14.64
CA ALA A 394 -8.89 5.55 -15.15
C ALA A 394 -7.65 4.65 -15.09
N PHE A 395 -7.82 3.45 -14.61
CA PHE A 395 -6.77 2.44 -14.43
C PHE A 395 -7.21 1.13 -15.08
N TYR A 396 -6.25 0.44 -15.67
CA TYR A 396 -6.39 -0.94 -16.08
C TYR A 396 -5.16 -1.74 -15.68
N GLY A 397 -5.37 -2.86 -14.99
CA GLY A 397 -4.28 -3.73 -14.55
C GLY A 397 -4.57 -5.19 -14.82
N VAL A 398 -3.51 -5.92 -15.17
CA VAL A 398 -3.54 -7.36 -15.44
C VAL A 398 -2.35 -8.02 -14.75
N ALA A 399 -2.58 -9.18 -14.16
CA ALA A 399 -1.55 -10.12 -13.77
C ALA A 399 -1.99 -11.53 -14.21
N SER A 400 -1.12 -12.23 -14.94
CA SER A 400 -1.45 -13.52 -15.52
C SER A 400 -1.82 -14.57 -14.49
N GLY A 401 -2.72 -15.48 -14.86
CA GLY A 401 -3.12 -16.67 -14.14
C GLY A 401 -2.63 -17.93 -14.85
N ASP A 402 -2.58 -19.03 -14.12
CA ASP A 402 -2.21 -20.33 -14.65
C ASP A 402 -3.35 -20.92 -15.49
N LYS A 403 -3.12 -21.16 -16.76
CA LYS A 403 -4.15 -21.62 -17.70
C LYS A 403 -4.47 -23.10 -17.56
N ASN A 404 -3.47 -23.89 -17.21
CA ASN A 404 -3.59 -25.34 -17.17
C ASN A 404 -3.86 -25.82 -15.74
N ASN A 405 -3.25 -25.18 -14.77
CA ASN A 405 -3.39 -25.44 -13.34
C ASN A 405 -3.28 -26.91 -12.96
N ASP A 406 -2.41 -27.61 -13.64
CA ASP A 406 -1.91 -28.92 -13.25
C ASP A 406 -0.45 -28.79 -12.75
N ASP A 407 -0.03 -29.72 -11.93
CA ASP A 407 1.32 -29.71 -11.36
C ASP A 407 2.39 -30.24 -12.35
N ASN A 408 2.06 -30.38 -13.64
CA ASN A 408 2.91 -31.05 -14.63
C ASN A 408 3.25 -30.17 -15.85
N THR A 409 2.59 -29.03 -16.06
CA THR A 409 2.67 -28.26 -17.32
C THR A 409 3.23 -26.84 -17.17
N GLY A 410 3.96 -26.54 -16.14
CA GLY A 410 4.48 -25.20 -15.91
C GLY A 410 3.50 -24.26 -15.20
N ASN A 411 3.99 -23.13 -14.76
CA ASN A 411 3.25 -22.14 -13.99
C ASN A 411 3.22 -20.79 -14.72
N GLN A 412 2.02 -20.34 -15.09
CA GLN A 412 1.82 -19.06 -15.76
C GLN A 412 1.23 -17.97 -14.83
N ARG A 413 1.06 -18.28 -13.55
CA ARG A 413 0.55 -17.35 -12.55
C ARG A 413 1.65 -16.36 -12.16
N PHE A 414 1.34 -15.07 -12.25
CA PHE A 414 2.26 -14.02 -11.83
C PHE A 414 2.57 -14.11 -10.32
N GLU A 415 3.84 -14.16 -9.96
CA GLU A 415 4.30 -14.11 -8.57
C GLU A 415 4.34 -12.65 -8.10
N ARG A 416 3.45 -12.29 -7.18
CA ARG A 416 3.30 -10.92 -6.67
C ARG A 416 4.46 -10.40 -5.82
N LEU A 417 5.45 -11.23 -5.51
CA LEU A 417 6.57 -10.91 -4.62
C LEU A 417 6.06 -10.37 -3.25
N PHE A 418 6.54 -9.22 -2.82
CA PHE A 418 6.25 -8.61 -1.51
C PHE A 418 5.39 -7.34 -1.63
N GLY A 419 4.55 -7.30 -2.63
CA GLY A 419 3.75 -6.15 -2.98
C GLY A 419 2.59 -5.85 -2.03
N PHE A 420 1.96 -4.71 -2.27
CA PHE A 420 0.85 -4.17 -1.50
C PHE A 420 -0.48 -4.33 -2.27
N ALA A 421 -1.50 -4.86 -1.61
CA ALA A 421 -2.79 -5.15 -2.25
C ALA A 421 -3.70 -3.92 -2.42
N ARG A 422 -3.55 -2.92 -1.57
CA ARG A 422 -4.41 -1.73 -1.54
C ARG A 422 -4.56 -0.97 -2.88
N PRO A 423 -3.54 -0.87 -3.73
CA PRO A 423 -3.71 -0.31 -5.08
C PRO A 423 -4.70 -1.08 -5.96
N TRP A 424 -5.00 -2.33 -5.61
CA TRP A 424 -5.92 -3.20 -6.32
C TRP A 424 -7.33 -3.18 -5.71
N SER A 425 -7.47 -3.24 -4.37
CA SER A 425 -8.75 -3.32 -3.67
C SER A 425 -8.67 -2.69 -2.28
N ASN A 426 -9.65 -1.89 -1.90
CA ASN A 426 -9.74 -1.32 -0.55
C ASN A 426 -10.28 -2.34 0.48
N ASP A 427 -10.96 -3.37 0.05
CA ASP A 427 -11.31 -4.54 0.87
C ASP A 427 -10.13 -5.49 1.12
N ASP A 428 -9.00 -5.27 0.42
CA ASP A 428 -7.84 -6.19 0.42
C ASP A 428 -8.16 -7.57 -0.20
N TYR A 429 -9.17 -7.64 -1.08
CA TYR A 429 -9.62 -8.88 -1.73
C TYR A 429 -8.88 -9.20 -3.02
N ILE A 430 -8.17 -8.24 -3.59
CA ILE A 430 -7.47 -8.38 -4.87
C ILE A 430 -5.97 -8.17 -4.66
N GLN A 431 -5.20 -9.04 -5.27
CA GLN A 431 -3.75 -8.97 -5.32
C GLN A 431 -3.28 -9.02 -6.78
N MET A 432 -2.01 -8.75 -7.02
CA MET A 432 -1.39 -8.81 -8.34
C MET A 432 -1.08 -10.26 -8.74
N GLU A 433 -2.12 -11.07 -8.86
CA GLU A 433 -2.07 -12.49 -9.17
C GLU A 433 -3.40 -12.91 -9.80
N ASN A 434 -3.36 -13.53 -10.98
CA ASN A 434 -4.54 -14.03 -11.70
C ASN A 434 -5.69 -13.02 -11.76
N ILE A 435 -5.44 -11.80 -12.25
CA ILE A 435 -6.42 -10.71 -12.16
C ILE A 435 -6.43 -9.83 -13.41
N ARG A 436 -7.61 -9.34 -13.79
CA ARG A 436 -7.89 -8.24 -14.69
C ARG A 436 -8.81 -7.24 -13.99
N SER A 437 -8.38 -5.99 -13.90
CA SER A 437 -9.10 -4.98 -13.11
C SER A 437 -9.12 -3.61 -13.80
N PRO A 438 -10.18 -3.25 -14.53
CA PRO A 438 -10.48 -1.86 -14.84
C PRO A 438 -11.00 -1.13 -13.60
N LYS A 439 -10.64 0.18 -13.46
CA LYS A 439 -11.09 1.05 -12.36
C LYS A 439 -11.30 2.46 -12.85
N VAL A 440 -12.22 3.17 -12.20
CA VAL A 440 -12.37 4.62 -12.28
C VAL A 440 -12.38 5.22 -10.88
N ARG A 441 -11.71 6.35 -10.69
CA ARG A 441 -11.58 6.98 -9.38
C ARG A 441 -11.67 8.49 -9.44
N VAL A 442 -12.08 9.07 -8.32
CA VAL A 442 -12.09 10.51 -8.07
C VAL A 442 -11.40 10.76 -6.74
N GLU A 443 -10.48 11.71 -6.72
CA GLU A 443 -9.79 12.19 -5.53
C GLU A 443 -9.99 13.70 -5.45
N PHE A 444 -10.31 14.24 -4.26
CA PHE A 444 -10.48 15.69 -4.08
C PHE A 444 -10.22 16.12 -2.64
N GLU A 445 -9.95 17.41 -2.46
CA GLU A 445 -9.67 18.06 -1.17
C GLU A 445 -10.76 19.13 -0.91
N PRO A 446 -11.89 18.78 -0.28
CA PRO A 446 -12.96 19.74 -0.04
C PRO A 446 -12.52 20.79 0.99
N ASN A 447 -12.94 22.03 0.78
CA ASN A 447 -12.78 23.08 1.78
C ASN A 447 -13.82 22.85 2.90
N VAL A 448 -13.34 22.56 4.10
CA VAL A 448 -14.17 22.36 5.28
C VAL A 448 -13.81 23.44 6.29
N SER A 449 -14.77 24.23 6.74
CA SER A 449 -14.52 25.44 7.52
C SER A 449 -13.82 25.22 8.87
N PHE A 450 -13.84 24.00 9.40
CA PHE A 450 -13.26 23.65 10.70
C PHE A 450 -12.07 22.69 10.61
N LEU A 451 -11.72 22.21 9.40
CA LEU A 451 -10.60 21.27 9.19
C LEU A 451 -9.89 21.55 7.87
N ASP A 452 -8.60 21.79 7.95
CA ASP A 452 -7.74 21.95 6.78
C ASP A 452 -7.34 20.60 6.18
N ASN A 453 -7.12 20.57 4.87
CA ASN A 453 -6.54 19.44 4.15
C ASN A 453 -7.33 18.12 4.26
N VAL A 454 -8.64 18.17 4.42
CA VAL A 454 -9.50 16.98 4.30
C VAL A 454 -9.33 16.40 2.90
N LYS A 455 -9.14 15.06 2.83
CA LYS A 455 -8.96 14.35 1.55
C LYS A 455 -10.01 13.28 1.41
N VAL A 456 -10.67 13.29 0.27
CA VAL A 456 -11.67 12.30 -0.10
C VAL A 456 -11.18 11.56 -1.34
N ASP A 457 -11.25 10.24 -1.31
CA ASP A 457 -11.05 9.41 -2.49
C ASP A 457 -12.16 8.35 -2.57
N THR A 458 -12.67 8.14 -3.77
CA THR A 458 -13.73 7.17 -4.05
C THR A 458 -13.50 6.54 -5.41
N GLY A 459 -13.98 5.31 -5.60
CA GLY A 459 -13.78 4.62 -6.84
C GLY A 459 -14.72 3.45 -7.06
N PHE A 460 -14.71 2.99 -8.29
CA PHE A 460 -15.41 1.80 -8.71
C PHE A 460 -14.46 0.90 -9.50
N SER A 461 -14.42 -0.38 -9.14
CA SER A 461 -13.52 -1.37 -9.71
C SER A 461 -14.30 -2.59 -10.16
N TRP A 462 -13.91 -3.18 -11.27
CA TRP A 462 -14.39 -4.47 -11.74
C TRP A 462 -13.26 -5.47 -11.68
N TYR A 463 -13.56 -6.71 -11.34
CA TYR A 463 -12.58 -7.75 -11.13
C TYR A 463 -12.94 -9.02 -11.87
N HIS A 464 -11.99 -9.51 -12.66
CA HIS A 464 -12.11 -10.75 -13.40
C HIS A 464 -10.83 -11.57 -13.22
N LEU A 465 -10.94 -12.87 -13.10
CA LEU A 465 -9.77 -13.75 -13.20
C LEU A 465 -9.15 -13.64 -14.60
N ASP A 466 -7.81 -13.66 -14.70
CA ASP A 466 -7.14 -13.82 -15.98
C ASP A 466 -7.35 -15.25 -16.51
N SER A 467 -7.18 -16.26 -15.68
CA SER A 467 -7.53 -17.66 -15.95
C SER A 467 -8.68 -18.14 -15.07
N ALA A 468 -9.74 -18.68 -15.69
CA ALA A 468 -10.88 -19.26 -14.99
C ALA A 468 -10.53 -20.52 -14.18
N LYS A 469 -9.47 -21.23 -14.55
CA LYS A 469 -9.05 -22.49 -13.89
C LYS A 469 -8.15 -22.24 -12.69
N ASP A 470 -7.61 -21.03 -12.56
CA ASP A 470 -6.70 -20.68 -11.50
C ASP A 470 -7.41 -20.08 -10.29
N ARG A 471 -6.73 -20.06 -9.16
CA ARG A 471 -7.28 -19.62 -7.88
C ARG A 471 -7.48 -18.12 -7.79
N TRP A 472 -8.44 -17.72 -6.99
CA TRP A 472 -8.51 -16.38 -6.40
C TRP A 472 -7.83 -16.40 -5.03
N ASN A 473 -6.54 -16.04 -5.00
CA ASN A 473 -5.68 -16.16 -3.82
C ASN A 473 -6.25 -15.39 -2.61
N ALA A 474 -6.58 -14.11 -2.79
CA ALA A 474 -7.07 -13.26 -1.69
C ALA A 474 -8.47 -13.68 -1.19
N GLY A 475 -9.25 -14.37 -1.98
CA GLY A 475 -10.52 -15.00 -1.61
C GLY A 475 -10.33 -16.40 -1.02
N ALA A 476 -9.44 -16.56 -0.05
CA ALA A 476 -9.13 -17.82 0.62
C ALA A 476 -8.78 -18.98 -0.34
N ASN A 477 -8.11 -18.67 -1.46
CA ASN A 477 -7.73 -19.60 -2.52
C ASN A 477 -8.91 -20.30 -3.21
N LEU A 478 -10.07 -19.64 -3.28
CA LEU A 478 -11.22 -20.17 -4.01
C LEU A 478 -10.84 -20.48 -5.46
N GLN A 479 -11.18 -21.66 -5.95
CA GLN A 479 -10.73 -22.17 -7.24
C GLN A 479 -11.72 -23.14 -7.86
N ASP A 480 -11.94 -23.01 -9.19
CA ASP A 480 -12.59 -24.01 -10.01
C ASP A 480 -11.63 -24.53 -11.08
N LYS A 481 -11.03 -25.70 -10.86
CA LYS A 481 -10.07 -26.31 -11.79
C LYS A 481 -10.66 -26.63 -13.17
N THR A 482 -11.99 -26.75 -13.26
CA THR A 482 -12.68 -26.99 -14.54
C THR A 482 -12.81 -25.72 -15.38
N GLY A 483 -12.86 -24.56 -14.72
CA GLY A 483 -13.12 -23.26 -15.33
C GLY A 483 -14.60 -23.00 -15.69
N ALA A 484 -15.50 -23.92 -15.32
CA ALA A 484 -16.93 -23.82 -15.62
C ALA A 484 -17.62 -22.65 -14.89
N SER A 485 -17.08 -22.24 -13.73
CA SER A 485 -17.58 -21.09 -12.96
C SER A 485 -17.27 -19.73 -13.60
N GLY A 486 -16.55 -19.71 -14.73
CA GLY A 486 -16.23 -18.47 -15.45
C GLY A 486 -15.11 -17.64 -14.78
N LYS A 487 -15.10 -16.32 -15.03
CA LYS A 487 -14.03 -15.41 -14.59
C LYS A 487 -14.52 -14.26 -13.73
N ASP A 488 -15.80 -13.99 -13.67
CA ASP A 488 -16.34 -12.81 -12.99
C ASP A 488 -16.22 -12.94 -11.47
N LEU A 489 -15.21 -12.25 -10.89
CA LEU A 489 -15.05 -12.14 -9.43
C LEU A 489 -16.05 -11.17 -8.83
N GLY A 490 -16.46 -10.14 -9.57
CA GLY A 490 -17.37 -9.14 -9.08
C GLY A 490 -16.85 -7.70 -9.24
N LYS A 491 -17.37 -6.82 -8.40
CA LYS A 491 -17.07 -5.39 -8.45
C LYS A 491 -17.04 -4.78 -7.06
N GLU A 492 -16.30 -3.71 -6.89
CA GLU A 492 -16.11 -3.01 -5.62
C GLU A 492 -16.39 -1.52 -5.81
N TYR A 493 -17.18 -0.96 -4.91
CA TYR A 493 -17.24 0.49 -4.64
C TYR A 493 -16.48 0.78 -3.36
N ASP A 494 -15.67 1.83 -3.35
CA ASP A 494 -14.95 2.26 -2.18
C ASP A 494 -15.02 3.77 -1.97
N LEU A 495 -14.97 4.18 -0.70
CA LEU A 495 -14.90 5.56 -0.26
C LEU A 495 -13.96 5.66 0.94
N ARG A 496 -13.09 6.65 0.93
CA ARG A 496 -12.23 6.98 2.07
C ARG A 496 -12.20 8.48 2.30
N VAL A 497 -12.32 8.89 3.56
CA VAL A 497 -12.18 10.27 4.00
C VAL A 497 -11.09 10.34 5.05
N ARG A 498 -10.13 11.24 4.86
CA ARG A 498 -9.01 11.47 5.77
C ARG A 498 -9.10 12.86 6.35
N PHE A 499 -9.08 12.93 7.67
CA PHE A 499 -9.19 14.15 8.45
C PHE A 499 -7.89 14.36 9.22
N PRO A 500 -6.96 15.21 8.76
CA PRO A 500 -5.81 15.64 9.56
C PRO A 500 -6.34 16.62 10.64
N ILE A 501 -6.53 16.13 11.87
CA ILE A 501 -7.08 16.93 12.98
C ILE A 501 -6.06 18.02 13.37
N ASN A 502 -4.80 17.63 13.49
CA ASN A 502 -3.65 18.53 13.73
C ASN A 502 -2.36 17.81 13.35
N GLN A 503 -1.21 18.41 13.66
CA GLN A 503 0.11 17.81 13.35
C GLN A 503 0.41 16.50 14.08
N TYR A 504 -0.34 16.17 15.14
CA TYR A 504 -0.15 14.96 15.95
C TYR A 504 -1.27 13.93 15.79
N ALA A 505 -2.41 14.30 15.24
CA ALA A 505 -3.57 13.41 15.19
C ALA A 505 -4.27 13.46 13.83
N SER A 506 -4.66 12.30 13.34
CA SER A 506 -5.49 12.15 12.14
C SER A 506 -6.56 11.08 12.32
N LEU A 507 -7.71 11.29 11.69
CA LEU A 507 -8.82 10.35 11.63
C LEU A 507 -9.04 9.93 10.18
N ASN A 508 -9.18 8.64 9.94
CA ASN A 508 -9.54 8.08 8.64
C ASN A 508 -10.85 7.30 8.77
N LEU A 509 -11.76 7.55 7.86
CA LEU A 509 -12.99 6.78 7.69
C LEU A 509 -12.95 6.11 6.34
N GLY A 510 -13.34 4.85 6.26
CA GLY A 510 -13.42 4.16 4.99
C GLY A 510 -14.55 3.16 4.92
N TYR A 511 -15.10 3.04 3.73
CA TYR A 511 -16.17 2.11 3.40
C TYR A 511 -15.85 1.44 2.08
N ALA A 512 -16.10 0.15 1.99
CA ALA A 512 -16.09 -0.57 0.73
C ALA A 512 -17.24 -1.59 0.70
N TYR A 513 -17.78 -1.80 -0.49
CA TYR A 513 -18.81 -2.77 -0.78
C TYR A 513 -18.42 -3.61 -1.98
N PHE A 514 -18.33 -4.91 -1.79
CA PHE A 514 -17.99 -5.88 -2.82
C PHE A 514 -19.21 -6.70 -3.23
N TRP A 515 -19.61 -6.56 -4.50
CA TRP A 515 -20.63 -7.42 -5.11
C TRP A 515 -19.94 -8.67 -5.66
N ALA A 516 -20.26 -9.83 -5.12
CA ALA A 516 -19.75 -11.10 -5.59
C ALA A 516 -20.25 -11.40 -7.02
N GLY A 517 -19.31 -11.75 -7.91
CA GLY A 517 -19.59 -12.14 -9.28
C GLY A 517 -19.96 -13.63 -9.43
N ASP A 518 -20.18 -14.05 -10.66
CA ASP A 518 -20.65 -15.41 -10.95
C ASP A 518 -19.62 -16.48 -10.60
N PHE A 519 -18.33 -16.22 -10.77
CA PHE A 519 -17.28 -17.14 -10.31
C PHE A 519 -17.40 -17.43 -8.81
N VAL A 520 -17.49 -16.37 -7.98
CA VAL A 520 -17.59 -16.53 -6.52
C VAL A 520 -18.85 -17.28 -6.14
N LYS A 521 -20.00 -16.93 -6.71
CA LYS A 521 -21.29 -17.54 -6.41
C LYS A 521 -21.33 -19.03 -6.79
N THR A 522 -20.85 -19.35 -8.00
CA THR A 522 -20.88 -20.72 -8.53
C THR A 522 -19.90 -21.62 -7.81
N THR A 523 -18.66 -21.17 -7.64
CA THR A 523 -17.61 -21.97 -6.99
C THR A 523 -17.92 -22.17 -5.51
N SER A 524 -18.46 -21.17 -4.80
CA SER A 524 -18.83 -21.28 -3.39
C SER A 524 -19.94 -22.31 -3.16
N ARG A 525 -20.91 -22.43 -4.07
CA ARG A 525 -21.99 -23.42 -3.99
C ARG A 525 -21.49 -24.84 -4.24
N GLN A 526 -20.42 -25.03 -4.99
CA GLN A 526 -19.82 -26.33 -5.26
C GLN A 526 -19.05 -26.88 -4.05
N ILE A 527 -18.65 -26.01 -3.11
CA ILE A 527 -17.90 -26.42 -1.93
C ILE A 527 -18.87 -26.76 -0.80
N ALA A 528 -18.86 -28.01 -0.36
CA ALA A 528 -19.73 -28.51 0.72
C ALA A 528 -19.55 -27.69 2.01
N GLY A 529 -20.67 -27.26 2.62
CA GLY A 529 -20.69 -26.51 3.88
C GLY A 529 -20.47 -25.00 3.76
N GLN A 530 -20.37 -24.45 2.55
CA GLN A 530 -20.12 -23.01 2.33
C GLN A 530 -21.32 -22.28 1.69
N SER A 531 -22.51 -22.57 2.10
CA SER A 531 -23.77 -22.13 1.48
C SER A 531 -24.02 -20.62 1.44
N ASN A 532 -23.32 -19.81 2.23
CA ASN A 532 -23.49 -18.35 2.30
C ASN A 532 -22.28 -17.56 1.77
N ARG A 533 -21.26 -18.22 1.24
CA ARG A 533 -20.02 -17.60 0.80
C ARG A 533 -20.18 -16.75 -0.46
N ASP A 534 -21.27 -16.95 -1.18
CA ASP A 534 -21.65 -16.20 -2.37
C ASP A 534 -22.35 -14.86 -2.07
N ALA A 535 -22.53 -14.52 -0.79
CA ALA A 535 -23.07 -13.24 -0.38
C ALA A 535 -22.09 -12.10 -0.68
N ASN A 536 -22.62 -10.89 -0.89
CA ASN A 536 -21.81 -9.68 -1.01
C ASN A 536 -21.09 -9.38 0.31
N SER A 537 -19.97 -8.67 0.22
CA SER A 537 -19.18 -8.28 1.40
C SER A 537 -19.25 -6.78 1.64
N GLN A 538 -19.18 -6.39 2.92
CA GLN A 538 -19.10 -4.99 3.34
C GLN A 538 -17.94 -4.80 4.29
N PHE A 539 -17.28 -3.67 4.14
CA PHE A 539 -16.18 -3.26 4.99
C PHE A 539 -16.33 -1.80 5.39
N LEU A 540 -16.35 -1.54 6.68
CA LEU A 540 -16.32 -0.20 7.26
C LEU A 540 -15.19 -0.13 8.27
N TYR A 541 -14.47 0.98 8.32
CA TYR A 541 -13.50 1.23 9.37
C TYR A 541 -13.44 2.70 9.80
N THR A 542 -13.06 2.87 11.05
CA THR A 542 -12.65 4.15 11.64
C THR A 542 -11.26 3.96 12.22
N GLU A 543 -10.32 4.82 11.84
CA GLU A 543 -8.91 4.73 12.25
C GLU A 543 -8.45 6.06 12.82
N LEU A 544 -7.99 6.05 14.06
CA LEU A 544 -7.30 7.15 14.72
C LEU A 544 -5.81 6.86 14.75
N THR A 545 -5.01 7.81 14.27
CA THR A 545 -3.55 7.77 14.42
C THR A 545 -3.11 8.96 15.25
N VAL A 546 -2.28 8.71 16.26
CA VAL A 546 -1.69 9.73 17.14
C VAL A 546 -0.17 9.62 17.08
N LEU A 547 0.50 10.75 16.95
CA LEU A 547 1.96 10.87 16.90
C LEU A 547 2.47 11.53 18.19
N GLY A 548 3.58 11.03 18.73
CA GLY A 548 4.19 11.58 19.95
C GLY A 548 5.03 12.83 19.72
N PHE A 549 5.47 13.04 18.47
CA PHE A 549 6.39 14.12 18.10
C PHE A 549 5.97 14.91 16.87
#